data_d7dc684ace03fc4e1cebebbd47309b01
#
_entry.id   d7dc684ace03fc4e1cebebbd47309b01
#
_cell.length_a   1.000
_cell.length_b   1.000
_cell.length_c   1.000
_cell.angle_alpha   90.00
_cell.angle_beta   90.00
_cell.angle_gamma   90.00
#
_symmetry.space_group_name_H-M   'P 1'
#
loop_
_entity.id
_entity.type
_entity.pdbx_description
1 polymer ?
#
loop_
_entity_poly.entity_id
_entity_poly.type
_entity_poly.pdbx_seq_one_letter_code
_entity_poly.pdbx_strand_id
1 'polypeptide(L)'
;MEIRALTSSEVEAMWTINEQGLPGTGQVSVDELAALMSLSNLSLGAYVEDELLGFVICLPPETTYGSLNYAWFNKRYDAFVYVDRIAV
;
A
#
# COMPACT_ATOMS: atom_id res chain seq x y z
N MET A 1 -20.39 -0.93 3.27
CA MET A 1 -18.97 -0.71 2.96
C MET A 1 -18.64 -1.38 1.64
N GLU A 2 -17.93 -0.68 0.79
CA GLU A 2 -17.54 -1.17 -0.52
C GLU A 2 -16.02 -1.35 -0.57
N ILE A 3 -15.55 -2.45 -1.14
CA ILE A 3 -14.13 -2.71 -1.39
C ILE A 3 -13.90 -2.61 -2.90
N ARG A 4 -12.99 -1.75 -3.32
CA ARG A 4 -12.70 -1.59 -4.75
C ARG A 4 -11.24 -1.21 -4.96
N ALA A 5 -10.78 -1.36 -6.19
CA ALA A 5 -9.40 -1.04 -6.56
C ALA A 5 -9.14 0.46 -6.38
N LEU A 6 -7.96 0.77 -5.85
CA LEU A 6 -7.49 2.14 -5.72
C LEU A 6 -6.98 2.65 -7.06
N THR A 7 -7.10 3.96 -7.26
CA THR A 7 -6.53 4.65 -8.41
C THR A 7 -5.51 5.68 -7.95
N SER A 8 -4.69 6.16 -8.88
CA SER A 8 -3.66 7.15 -8.56
C SER A 8 -4.24 8.48 -8.06
N SER A 9 -5.49 8.77 -8.36
CA SER A 9 -6.16 9.98 -7.88
C SER A 9 -6.44 9.97 -6.38
N GLU A 10 -6.29 8.80 -5.72
CA GLU A 10 -6.61 8.63 -4.31
C GLU A 10 -5.39 8.66 -3.39
N VAL A 11 -4.19 8.90 -3.94
CA VAL A 11 -2.93 8.86 -3.20
C VAL A 11 -2.93 9.83 -2.03
N GLU A 12 -3.45 11.04 -2.19
CA GLU A 12 -3.48 12.03 -1.10
C GLU A 12 -4.39 11.59 0.04
N ALA A 13 -5.54 11.01 -0.28
CA ALA A 13 -6.45 10.48 0.74
C ALA A 13 -5.81 9.31 1.48
N MET A 14 -5.12 8.43 0.76
CA MET A 14 -4.38 7.31 1.34
C MET A 14 -3.27 7.82 2.26
N TRP A 15 -2.54 8.83 1.84
CA TRP A 15 -1.48 9.44 2.64
C TRP A 15 -2.02 9.99 3.95
N THR A 16 -3.15 10.68 3.92
CA THR A 16 -3.79 11.21 5.13
C THR A 16 -4.12 10.08 6.11
N ILE A 17 -4.68 8.98 5.63
CA ILE A 17 -4.99 7.81 6.46
C ILE A 17 -3.71 7.22 7.05
N ASN A 18 -2.66 7.11 6.23
CA ASN A 18 -1.37 6.57 6.68
C ASN A 18 -0.76 7.43 7.80
N GLU A 19 -0.82 8.75 7.66
CA GLU A 19 -0.31 9.67 8.68
C GLU A 19 -1.08 9.54 10.00
N GLN A 20 -2.38 9.32 9.93
CA GLN A 20 -3.20 9.11 11.13
C GLN A 20 -2.85 7.82 11.87
N GLY A 21 -2.25 6.86 11.17
CA GLY A 21 -1.85 5.58 11.75
C GLY A 21 -0.46 5.57 12.35
N LEU A 22 0.28 6.67 12.30
CA LEU A 22 1.62 6.73 12.88
C LEU A 22 1.58 6.63 14.42
N PRO A 23 2.56 5.95 15.02
CA PRO A 23 3.73 5.30 14.42
C PRO A 23 3.49 3.86 13.96
N GLY A 24 2.27 3.35 14.05
CA GLY A 24 1.95 1.96 13.67
C GLY A 24 2.20 1.66 12.20
N THR A 25 1.93 2.61 11.30
CA THR A 25 2.32 2.53 9.90
C THR A 25 3.66 3.25 9.70
N GLY A 26 4.41 2.85 8.66
CA GLY A 26 5.64 3.54 8.32
C GLY A 26 5.36 4.93 7.73
N GLN A 27 6.14 5.92 8.12
CA GLN A 27 6.03 7.26 7.55
C GLN A 27 6.50 7.26 6.11
N VAL A 28 5.70 7.86 5.22
CA VAL A 28 6.03 8.01 3.79
C VAL A 28 5.57 9.39 3.33
N SER A 29 6.19 9.89 2.25
CA SER A 29 5.68 11.07 1.55
C SER A 29 4.59 10.66 0.56
N VAL A 30 3.85 11.64 0.05
CA VAL A 30 2.86 11.40 -1.00
C VAL A 30 3.52 10.79 -2.23
N ASP A 31 4.70 11.27 -2.61
CA ASP A 31 5.45 10.77 -3.77
C ASP A 31 5.92 9.33 -3.56
N GLU A 32 6.38 9.00 -2.37
CA GLU A 32 6.77 7.62 -2.03
C GLU A 32 5.58 6.67 -2.09
N LEU A 33 4.43 7.11 -1.60
CA LEU A 33 3.20 6.32 -1.63
C LEU A 33 2.72 6.10 -3.07
N ALA A 34 2.80 7.13 -3.91
CA ALA A 34 2.47 7.01 -5.33
C ALA A 34 3.41 6.02 -6.04
N ALA A 35 4.71 6.07 -5.74
CA ALA A 35 5.68 5.13 -6.29
C ALA A 35 5.38 3.70 -5.85
N LEU A 36 5.02 3.50 -4.59
CA LEU A 36 4.65 2.19 -4.06
C LEU A 36 3.42 1.64 -4.78
N MET A 37 2.41 2.47 -5.02
CA MET A 37 1.24 2.06 -5.77
C MET A 37 1.58 1.62 -7.19
N SER A 38 2.54 2.27 -7.84
CA SER A 38 2.94 1.91 -9.19
C SER A 38 3.64 0.55 -9.25
N LEU A 39 4.25 0.10 -8.15
CA LEU A 39 4.86 -1.22 -8.05
C LEU A 39 3.85 -2.30 -7.66
N SER A 40 2.71 -1.91 -7.08
CA SER A 40 1.72 -2.83 -6.53
C SER A 40 0.97 -3.59 -7.63
N ASN A 41 0.72 -4.87 -7.40
CA ASN A 41 -0.17 -5.67 -8.25
C ASN A 41 -1.58 -5.76 -7.66
N LEU A 42 -1.77 -5.32 -6.43
CA LEU A 42 -3.08 -5.32 -5.78
C LEU A 42 -3.12 -4.19 -4.75
N SER A 43 -3.95 -3.20 -5.01
CA SER A 43 -4.21 -2.09 -4.09
C SER A 43 -5.71 -1.91 -3.96
N LEU A 44 -6.24 -2.09 -2.77
CA LEU A 44 -7.67 -2.03 -2.50
C LEU A 44 -7.98 -0.98 -1.44
N GLY A 45 -9.11 -0.30 -1.61
CA GLY A 45 -9.62 0.64 -0.65
C GLY A 45 -10.98 0.21 -0.12
N ALA A 46 -11.24 0.57 1.13
CA ALA A 46 -12.54 0.38 1.76
C ALA A 46 -13.26 1.73 1.82
N TYR A 47 -14.48 1.77 1.30
CA TYR A 47 -15.25 3.00 1.13
C TYR A 47 -16.60 2.92 1.80
N VAL A 48 -17.05 4.04 2.37
CA VAL A 48 -18.43 4.24 2.79
C VAL A 48 -18.89 5.55 2.15
N GLU A 49 -19.95 5.49 1.35
CA GLU A 49 -20.50 6.66 0.64
C GLU A 49 -19.41 7.41 -0.16
N ASP A 50 -18.56 6.65 -0.87
CA ASP A 50 -17.45 7.14 -1.68
C ASP A 50 -16.31 7.79 -0.89
N GLU A 51 -16.36 7.72 0.43
CA GLU A 51 -15.24 8.17 1.29
C GLU A 51 -14.30 7.01 1.58
N LEU A 52 -13.01 7.19 1.31
CA LEU A 52 -11.98 6.21 1.62
C LEU A 52 -11.72 6.17 3.13
N LEU A 53 -11.93 5.00 3.74
CA LEU A 53 -11.71 4.81 5.17
C LEU A 53 -10.47 4.01 5.50
N GLY A 54 -9.98 3.22 4.58
CA GLY A 54 -8.79 2.39 4.80
C GLY A 54 -8.31 1.80 3.49
N PHE A 55 -7.10 1.24 3.51
CA PHE A 55 -6.53 0.65 2.30
C PHE A 55 -5.51 -0.43 2.61
N VAL A 56 -5.23 -1.25 1.60
CA VAL A 56 -4.15 -2.25 1.61
C VAL A 56 -3.38 -2.16 0.30
N ILE A 57 -2.05 -2.24 0.40
CA ILE A 57 -1.16 -2.29 -0.76
C ILE A 57 -0.35 -3.58 -0.69
N CYS A 58 -0.42 -4.38 -1.75
CA CYS A 58 0.32 -5.62 -1.88
C CYS A 58 1.30 -5.53 -3.05
N LEU A 59 2.46 -6.14 -2.89
CA LEU A 59 3.53 -6.12 -3.90
C LEU A 59 3.79 -7.52 -4.44
N PRO A 60 4.04 -7.66 -5.76
CA PRO A 60 4.54 -8.91 -6.32
C PRO A 60 6.02 -9.09 -5.99
N PRO A 61 6.60 -10.28 -6.22
CA PRO A 61 8.05 -10.45 -6.09
C PRO A 61 8.80 -9.65 -7.16
N GLU A 62 10.10 -9.47 -6.93
CA GLU A 62 11.04 -8.90 -7.90
C GLU A 62 10.74 -7.45 -8.31
N THR A 63 10.24 -6.64 -7.37
CA THR A 63 10.14 -5.19 -7.58
C THR A 63 11.39 -4.49 -7.05
N THR A 64 11.48 -3.19 -7.31
CA THR A 64 12.59 -2.36 -6.82
C THR A 64 12.34 -1.78 -5.43
N TYR A 65 11.32 -2.28 -4.72
CA TYR A 65 10.97 -1.77 -3.40
C TYR A 65 12.08 -2.03 -2.38
N GLY A 66 12.43 -1.02 -1.59
CA GLY A 66 13.60 -1.03 -0.71
C GLY A 66 13.39 -1.59 0.70
N SER A 67 12.25 -2.18 1.01
CA SER A 67 11.99 -2.74 2.34
C SER A 67 12.90 -3.95 2.61
N LEU A 68 13.49 -4.02 3.81
CA LEU A 68 14.31 -5.17 4.21
C LEU A 68 13.46 -6.44 4.33
N ASN A 69 12.25 -6.33 4.83
CA ASN A 69 11.33 -7.47 4.90
C ASN A 69 10.97 -7.98 3.51
N TYR A 70 10.67 -7.07 2.59
CA TYR A 70 10.37 -7.42 1.20
C TYR A 70 11.58 -8.11 0.56
N ALA A 71 12.78 -7.58 0.74
CA ALA A 71 14.00 -8.16 0.19
C ALA A 71 14.24 -9.57 0.72
N TRP A 72 13.92 -9.82 2.01
CA TRP A 72 14.04 -11.14 2.62
C TRP A 72 13.12 -12.14 1.92
N PHE A 73 11.84 -11.80 1.70
CA PHE A 73 10.88 -12.65 0.99
C PHE A 73 11.29 -12.86 -0.46
N ASN A 74 11.72 -11.79 -1.12
CA ASN A 74 12.12 -11.83 -2.53
C ASN A 74 13.33 -12.74 -2.75
N LYS A 75 14.22 -12.85 -1.76
CA LYS A 75 15.40 -13.70 -1.81
C LYS A 75 15.07 -15.17 -1.60
N ARG A 76 14.01 -15.49 -0.84
CA ARG A 76 13.70 -16.85 -0.40
C ARG A 76 12.58 -17.53 -1.18
N TYR A 77 11.73 -16.76 -1.84
CA TYR A 77 10.54 -17.27 -2.53
C TYR A 77 10.45 -16.74 -3.94
N ASP A 78 10.13 -17.62 -4.89
CA ASP A 78 9.98 -17.23 -6.29
C ASP A 78 8.61 -16.61 -6.58
N ALA A 79 7.59 -16.98 -5.80
CA ALA A 79 6.24 -16.44 -5.93
C ALA A 79 5.64 -16.17 -4.56
N PHE A 80 5.09 -14.98 -4.36
CA PHE A 80 4.43 -14.58 -3.13
C PHE A 80 3.60 -13.32 -3.36
N VAL A 81 2.71 -13.03 -2.42
CA VAL A 81 2.03 -11.74 -2.33
C VAL A 81 2.51 -11.08 -1.03
N TYR A 82 3.18 -9.96 -1.15
CA TYR A 82 3.68 -9.24 0.00
C TYR A 82 2.71 -8.11 0.36
N VAL A 83 2.10 -8.19 1.55
CA VAL A 83 1.25 -7.13 2.06
C VAL A 83 2.17 -6.11 2.72
N ASP A 84 2.46 -5.03 1.99
CA ASP A 84 3.37 -4.00 2.49
C ASP A 84 2.69 -3.12 3.53
N ARG A 85 1.42 -2.75 3.28
CA ARG A 85 0.80 -1.69 4.06
C ARG A 85 -0.70 -1.89 4.18
N ILE A 86 -1.18 -1.82 5.42
CA ILE A 86 -2.61 -1.76 5.75
C ILE A 86 -2.78 -0.56 6.68
N ALA A 87 -3.73 0.32 6.36
CA ALA A 87 -4.06 1.46 7.20
C ALA A 87 -5.57 1.69 7.21
N VAL A 88 -6.10 2.07 8.38
CA VAL A 88 -7.52 2.28 8.59
C VAL A 88 -7.78 3.61 9.32
#